data_92aee6d714f6338b448f117fd879b263
#
_entry.id   92aee6d714f6338b448f117fd879b263
#
_cell.length_a   1.000
_cell.length_b   1.000
_cell.length_c   1.000
_cell.angle_alpha   90.00
_cell.angle_beta   90.00
_cell.angle_gamma   90.00
#
_symmetry.space_group_name_H-M   'P 1'
#
loop_
_entity.id
_entity.type
_entity.pdbx_description
1 polymer ?
#
loop_
_entity_poly.entity_id
_entity_poly.type
_entity_poly.pdbx_seq_one_letter_code
_entity_poly.pdbx_strand_id
1 'polypeptide(L)'
;MPQVRAERFIRLDPQTAFALSQTTGEFRLKWDPFISAQGFLDGATAPGKGVRTRTVSRMGLKMVSEYVSYLPPKNVGMTMVSGPWFFENFGGGWRFTPDDGGTRAVWKYTFSCRPAFLKPVAERIGSWVLGREIERRIEAFARACEDQALVAELRAKGTEVRDR
;
A
#
# COMPACT_ATOMS: atom_id res chain seq x y z
N MET A 1 -0.56 4.21 19.86
CA MET A 1 -1.27 4.02 18.59
C MET A 1 -1.22 2.56 18.19
N PRO A 2 -2.36 1.93 17.98
CA PRO A 2 -2.42 0.55 17.50
C PRO A 2 -1.67 0.40 16.17
N GLN A 3 -1.11 -0.79 16.00
CA GLN A 3 -0.38 -1.17 14.79
C GLN A 3 -0.84 -2.57 14.35
N VAL A 4 -1.11 -2.72 13.07
CA VAL A 4 -1.35 -4.01 12.43
C VAL A 4 -0.28 -4.25 11.37
N ARG A 5 0.11 -5.51 11.23
CA ARG A 5 1.22 -5.90 10.36
C ARG A 5 0.90 -7.24 9.69
N ALA A 6 1.26 -7.35 8.43
CA ALA A 6 1.26 -8.61 7.71
C ALA A 6 2.59 -8.81 6.99
N GLU A 7 3.00 -10.04 6.80
CA GLU A 7 4.28 -10.40 6.22
C GLU A 7 4.15 -11.62 5.30
N ARG A 8 4.84 -11.59 4.14
CA ARG A 8 4.92 -12.72 3.21
C ARG A 8 6.31 -12.82 2.61
N PHE A 9 6.74 -14.05 2.39
CA PHE A 9 7.86 -14.34 1.50
C PHE A 9 7.35 -14.37 0.05
N ILE A 10 8.08 -13.73 -0.86
CA ILE A 10 7.70 -13.56 -2.27
C ILE A 10 8.86 -14.03 -3.14
N ARG A 11 8.60 -14.92 -4.09
CA ARG A 11 9.59 -15.39 -5.07
C ARG A 11 9.77 -14.40 -6.21
N LEU A 12 10.20 -13.20 -5.87
CA LEU A 12 10.44 -12.10 -6.80
C LEU A 12 11.55 -11.23 -6.23
N ASP A 13 12.35 -10.61 -7.08
CA ASP A 13 13.39 -9.67 -6.65
C ASP A 13 12.81 -8.43 -5.97
N PRO A 14 13.55 -7.79 -5.04
CA PRO A 14 13.05 -6.63 -4.31
C PRO A 14 12.65 -5.44 -5.18
N GLN A 15 13.37 -5.19 -6.28
CA GLN A 15 13.07 -4.09 -7.19
C GLN A 15 11.71 -4.26 -7.85
N THR A 16 11.43 -5.44 -8.38
CA THR A 16 10.15 -5.74 -9.03
C THR A 16 9.01 -5.80 -8.03
N ALA A 17 9.22 -6.42 -6.86
CA ALA A 17 8.24 -6.46 -5.78
C ALA A 17 7.88 -5.05 -5.30
N PHE A 18 8.88 -4.20 -5.09
CA PHE A 18 8.67 -2.79 -4.71
C PHE A 18 7.86 -2.05 -5.78
N ALA A 19 8.27 -2.16 -7.05
CA ALA A 19 7.57 -1.50 -8.16
C ALA A 19 6.10 -1.94 -8.26
N LEU A 20 5.80 -3.24 -8.10
CA LEU A 20 4.44 -3.76 -8.08
C LEU A 20 3.62 -3.16 -6.93
N SER A 21 4.20 -3.03 -5.74
CA SER A 21 3.54 -2.46 -4.57
C SER A 21 3.16 -0.98 -4.75
N GLN A 22 3.88 -0.25 -5.61
CA GLN A 22 3.69 1.18 -5.87
C GLN A 22 2.87 1.47 -7.13
N THR A 23 2.30 0.46 -7.76
CA THR A 23 1.38 0.65 -8.88
C THR A 23 0.12 1.39 -8.46
N THR A 24 -0.43 2.18 -9.37
CA THR A 24 -1.66 2.98 -9.20
C THR A 24 -2.60 2.79 -10.38
N GLY A 25 -3.79 3.39 -10.31
CA GLY A 25 -4.76 3.35 -11.38
C GLY A 25 -5.25 1.94 -11.72
N GLU A 26 -5.51 1.69 -12.97
CA GLU A 26 -6.05 0.41 -13.45
C GLU A 26 -5.13 -0.79 -13.12
N PHE A 27 -3.82 -0.59 -13.15
CA PHE A 27 -2.88 -1.65 -12.81
C PHE A 27 -3.04 -2.10 -11.35
N ARG A 28 -3.20 -1.16 -10.42
CA ARG A 28 -3.44 -1.46 -9.01
C ARG A 28 -4.71 -2.28 -8.80
N LEU A 29 -5.75 -2.02 -9.57
CA LEU A 29 -7.02 -2.73 -9.48
C LEU A 29 -6.92 -4.21 -9.89
N LYS A 30 -5.90 -4.58 -10.65
CA LYS A 30 -5.67 -5.97 -11.07
C LYS A 30 -5.31 -6.89 -9.90
N TRP A 31 -4.78 -6.35 -8.82
CA TRP A 31 -4.34 -7.18 -7.71
C TRP A 31 -4.86 -6.76 -6.33
N ASP A 32 -5.17 -5.48 -6.10
CA ASP A 32 -5.58 -5.01 -4.77
C ASP A 32 -7.10 -5.09 -4.59
N PRO A 33 -7.59 -6.03 -3.76
CA PRO A 33 -9.03 -6.27 -3.62
C PRO A 33 -9.76 -5.19 -2.83
N PHE A 34 -9.04 -4.31 -2.14
CA PHE A 34 -9.62 -3.27 -1.28
C PHE A 34 -10.01 -2.02 -2.07
N ILE A 35 -9.31 -1.72 -3.16
CA ILE A 35 -9.39 -0.45 -3.87
C ILE A 35 -10.38 -0.52 -5.02
N SER A 36 -11.20 0.51 -5.19
CA SER A 36 -12.01 0.76 -6.39
C SER A 36 -11.42 1.82 -7.30
N ALA A 37 -10.63 2.76 -6.75
CA ALA A 37 -9.90 3.75 -7.52
C ALA A 37 -8.67 4.25 -6.73
N GLN A 38 -7.58 4.52 -7.43
CA GLN A 38 -6.41 5.16 -6.86
C GLN A 38 -5.65 5.92 -7.93
N GLY A 39 -5.14 7.09 -7.60
CA GLY A 39 -4.33 7.90 -8.50
C GLY A 39 -3.53 8.94 -7.74
N PHE A 40 -2.52 9.47 -8.43
CA PHE A 40 -1.74 10.61 -7.93
C PHE A 40 -2.55 11.90 -8.03
N LEU A 41 -2.23 12.86 -7.18
CA LEU A 41 -2.79 14.21 -7.17
C LEU A 41 -1.75 15.23 -7.62
N ASP A 42 -2.20 16.47 -7.80
CA ASP A 42 -1.35 17.64 -8.06
C ASP A 42 -0.44 17.49 -9.30
N GLY A 43 -0.91 16.74 -10.31
CA GLY A 43 -0.18 16.52 -11.57
C GLY A 43 1.00 15.55 -11.45
N ALA A 44 1.19 14.88 -10.33
CA ALA A 44 2.24 13.88 -10.19
C ALA A 44 2.01 12.67 -11.09
N THR A 45 3.07 12.18 -11.72
CA THR A 45 3.04 11.02 -12.64
C THR A 45 3.73 9.79 -12.07
N ALA A 46 4.47 9.95 -10.97
CA ALA A 46 5.23 8.89 -10.32
C ALA A 46 5.23 9.07 -8.79
N PRO A 47 5.40 7.98 -8.03
CA PRO A 47 5.54 8.07 -6.58
C PRO A 47 6.86 8.72 -6.18
N GLY A 48 6.86 9.43 -5.05
CA GLY A 48 8.03 10.06 -4.48
C GLY A 48 7.68 10.80 -3.20
N LYS A 49 8.68 11.15 -2.39
CA LYS A 49 8.46 11.89 -1.15
C LYS A 49 7.70 13.20 -1.42
N GLY A 50 6.64 13.47 -0.66
CA GLY A 50 5.78 14.64 -0.80
C GLY A 50 4.65 14.47 -1.84
N VAL A 51 4.68 13.43 -2.65
CA VAL A 51 3.60 13.14 -3.60
C VAL A 51 2.37 12.67 -2.85
N ARG A 52 1.20 13.11 -3.28
CA ARG A 52 -0.09 12.73 -2.73
C ARG A 52 -0.84 11.76 -3.63
N THR A 53 -1.56 10.86 -3.01
CA THR A 53 -2.45 9.92 -3.69
C THR A 53 -3.86 10.02 -3.11
N ARG A 54 -4.85 9.88 -3.97
CA ARG A 54 -6.24 9.68 -3.56
C ARG A 54 -6.59 8.21 -3.76
N THR A 55 -7.09 7.58 -2.70
CA THR A 55 -7.55 6.21 -2.71
C THR A 55 -9.03 6.16 -2.37
N VAL A 56 -9.80 5.38 -3.12
CA VAL A 56 -11.20 5.08 -2.84
C VAL A 56 -11.32 3.57 -2.64
N SER A 57 -11.85 3.16 -1.50
CA SER A 57 -12.11 1.75 -1.22
C SER A 57 -13.36 1.26 -1.95
N ARG A 58 -13.53 -0.05 -2.08
CA ARG A 58 -14.76 -0.65 -2.65
C ARG A 58 -16.01 -0.33 -1.83
N MET A 59 -15.87 0.02 -0.56
CA MET A 59 -16.96 0.50 0.29
C MET A 59 -17.22 2.01 0.18
N GLY A 60 -16.53 2.71 -0.71
CA GLY A 60 -16.69 4.14 -0.94
C GLY A 60 -15.94 5.05 0.03
N LEU A 61 -15.13 4.52 0.94
CA LEU A 61 -14.29 5.33 1.82
C LEU A 61 -13.17 5.99 1.01
N LYS A 62 -13.00 7.29 1.21
CA LYS A 62 -12.01 8.11 0.50
C LYS A 62 -10.90 8.53 1.45
N MET A 63 -9.66 8.45 0.98
CA MET A 63 -8.48 8.88 1.73
C MET A 63 -7.49 9.56 0.79
N VAL A 64 -6.93 10.66 1.23
CA VAL A 64 -5.75 11.29 0.63
C VAL A 64 -4.56 10.99 1.53
N SER A 65 -3.52 10.44 0.97
CA SER A 65 -2.28 10.11 1.66
C SER A 65 -1.09 10.76 0.98
N GLU A 66 -0.07 11.08 1.75
CA GLU A 66 1.18 11.65 1.27
C GLU A 66 2.34 10.70 1.56
N TYR A 67 3.25 10.55 0.61
CA TYR A 67 4.49 9.82 0.81
C TYR A 67 5.43 10.61 1.72
N VAL A 68 5.66 10.12 2.93
CA VAL A 68 6.60 10.72 3.90
C VAL A 68 8.01 10.14 3.77
N SER A 69 8.13 8.93 3.25
CA SER A 69 9.40 8.31 2.86
C SER A 69 9.24 7.50 1.58
N TYR A 70 10.27 7.53 0.75
CA TYR A 70 10.31 6.77 -0.51
C TYR A 70 11.76 6.38 -0.80
N LEU A 71 12.12 5.14 -0.52
CA LEU A 71 13.48 4.59 -0.62
C LEU A 71 13.47 3.27 -1.38
N PRO A 72 13.32 3.30 -2.74
CA PRO A 72 13.36 2.09 -3.55
C PRO A 72 14.72 1.37 -3.46
N PRO A 73 14.73 0.05 -3.46
CA PRO A 73 13.62 -0.89 -3.40
C PRO A 73 13.29 -1.34 -1.95
N LYS A 74 13.68 -0.57 -0.95
CA LYS A 74 13.71 -0.99 0.46
C LYS A 74 12.41 -0.72 1.20
N ASN A 75 11.96 0.54 1.17
CA ASN A 75 10.77 0.92 1.95
C ASN A 75 10.06 2.15 1.40
N VAL A 76 8.80 2.23 1.76
CA VAL A 76 7.94 3.39 1.55
C VAL A 76 7.05 3.59 2.76
N GLY A 77 6.82 4.84 3.12
CA GLY A 77 5.91 5.23 4.19
C GLY A 77 4.96 6.31 3.71
N MET A 78 3.71 6.20 4.14
CA MET A 78 2.65 7.15 3.82
C MET A 78 1.90 7.56 5.08
N THR A 79 1.40 8.79 5.09
CA THR A 79 0.52 9.31 6.14
C THR A 79 -0.76 9.88 5.53
N MET A 80 -1.86 9.75 6.25
CA MET A 80 -3.15 10.33 5.88
C MET A 80 -3.10 11.85 6.00
N VAL A 81 -3.46 12.55 4.95
CA VAL A 81 -3.68 14.00 4.93
C VAL A 81 -5.16 14.31 5.18
N SER A 82 -6.05 13.55 4.56
CA SER A 82 -7.49 13.59 4.82
C SER A 82 -8.10 12.21 4.59
N GLY A 83 -9.17 11.91 5.30
CA GLY A 83 -9.77 10.57 5.20
C GLY A 83 -11.03 10.41 6.02
N PRO A 84 -11.44 9.17 6.31
CA PRO A 84 -12.64 8.89 7.08
C PRO A 84 -12.63 9.61 8.44
N TRP A 85 -13.76 10.18 8.80
CA TRP A 85 -13.91 11.02 9.99
C TRP A 85 -13.53 10.32 11.31
N PHE A 86 -13.65 9.01 11.36
CA PHE A 86 -13.37 8.21 12.56
C PHE A 86 -11.87 7.95 12.80
N PHE A 87 -11.01 8.23 11.82
CA PHE A 87 -9.57 8.24 12.05
C PHE A 87 -9.10 9.62 12.50
N GLU A 88 -8.35 9.65 13.59
CA GLU A 88 -7.57 10.80 14.00
C GLU A 88 -6.26 10.87 13.21
N ASN A 89 -5.57 9.74 13.15
CA ASN A 89 -4.38 9.54 12.36
C ASN A 89 -4.44 8.18 11.66
N PHE A 90 -3.84 8.10 10.50
CA PHE A 90 -3.63 6.85 9.80
C PHE A 90 -2.34 6.94 8.98
N GLY A 91 -1.53 5.94 9.05
CA GLY A 91 -0.32 5.83 8.25
C GLY A 91 0.03 4.38 8.00
N GLY A 92 0.97 4.16 7.12
CA GLY A 92 1.42 2.82 6.84
C GLY A 92 2.56 2.80 5.85
N GLY A 93 3.02 1.62 5.54
CA GLY A 93 4.09 1.47 4.58
C GLY A 93 4.52 0.04 4.37
N TRP A 94 5.38 -0.09 3.40
CA TRP A 94 6.00 -1.34 3.02
C TRP A 94 7.48 -1.36 3.37
N ARG A 95 7.96 -2.54 3.71
CA ARG A 95 9.38 -2.86 3.77
C ARG A 95 9.66 -4.12 2.98
N PHE A 96 10.68 -4.07 2.13
CA PHE A 96 11.16 -5.19 1.34
C PHE A 96 12.61 -5.48 1.71
N THR A 97 12.86 -6.72 2.09
CA THR A 97 14.20 -7.18 2.48
C THR A 97 14.55 -8.38 1.61
N PRO A 98 15.72 -8.39 0.94
CA PRO A 98 16.19 -9.59 0.25
C PRO A 98 16.20 -10.77 1.22
N ASP A 99 15.68 -11.91 0.75
CA ASP A 99 15.67 -13.16 1.47
C ASP A 99 16.06 -14.28 0.50
N ASP A 100 16.52 -15.41 0.99
CA ASP A 100 17.04 -16.48 0.17
C ASP A 100 16.03 -16.92 -0.92
N GLY A 101 16.38 -16.67 -2.18
CA GLY A 101 15.55 -16.98 -3.35
C GLY A 101 14.38 -16.01 -3.60
N GLY A 102 14.32 -14.85 -2.91
CA GLY A 102 13.25 -13.88 -3.11
C GLY A 102 13.31 -12.67 -2.21
N THR A 103 12.17 -12.24 -1.76
CA THR A 103 11.98 -11.03 -0.96
C THR A 103 11.01 -11.27 0.18
N ARG A 104 11.36 -10.80 1.35
CA ARG A 104 10.44 -10.68 2.49
C ARG A 104 9.73 -9.35 2.42
N ALA A 105 8.42 -9.37 2.19
CA ALA A 105 7.57 -8.19 2.15
C ALA A 105 6.81 -8.04 3.46
N VAL A 106 6.90 -6.87 4.07
CA VAL A 106 6.16 -6.50 5.28
C VAL A 106 5.31 -5.28 4.99
N TRP A 107 4.01 -5.40 5.28
CA TRP A 107 3.07 -4.27 5.20
C TRP A 107 2.55 -3.94 6.60
N LYS A 108 2.47 -2.65 6.91
CA LYS A 108 2.11 -2.19 8.23
C LYS A 108 1.17 -0.98 8.16
N TYR A 109 0.17 -0.95 9.05
CA TYR A 109 -0.64 0.23 9.35
C TYR A 109 -0.46 0.62 10.81
N THR A 110 -0.45 1.94 11.04
CA THR A 110 -0.53 2.56 12.36
C THR A 110 -1.66 3.56 12.33
N PHE A 111 -2.52 3.56 13.32
CA PHE A 111 -3.72 4.41 13.32
C PHE A 111 -4.12 4.84 14.72
N SER A 112 -4.93 5.87 14.80
CA SER A 112 -5.67 6.24 15.99
C SER A 112 -7.08 6.68 15.61
N CYS A 113 -8.02 6.45 16.51
CA CYS A 113 -9.43 6.70 16.29
C CYS A 113 -9.94 7.87 17.12
N ARG A 114 -11.06 8.43 16.67
CA ARG A 114 -11.85 9.43 17.41
C ARG A 114 -13.33 9.04 17.41
N PRO A 115 -14.18 9.59 18.29
CA PRO A 115 -13.85 10.54 19.37
C PRO A 115 -13.09 9.87 20.53
N ALA A 116 -12.42 10.70 21.34
CA ALA A 116 -11.54 10.23 22.41
C ALA A 116 -12.20 9.26 23.40
N PHE A 117 -13.48 9.46 23.74
CA PHE A 117 -14.21 8.63 24.68
C PHE A 117 -14.53 7.21 24.15
N LEU A 118 -14.56 7.03 22.82
CA LEU A 118 -14.74 5.71 22.17
C LEU A 118 -13.41 5.09 21.71
N LYS A 119 -12.32 5.81 21.83
CA LYS A 119 -11.01 5.43 21.30
C LYS A 119 -10.58 4.01 21.64
N PRO A 120 -10.62 3.53 22.90
CA PRO A 120 -10.17 2.17 23.23
C PRO A 120 -10.98 1.09 22.51
N VAL A 121 -12.29 1.25 22.42
CA VAL A 121 -13.18 0.28 21.75
C VAL A 121 -13.00 0.37 20.22
N ALA A 122 -12.99 1.59 19.68
CA ALA A 122 -12.81 1.83 18.25
C ALA A 122 -11.46 1.30 17.75
N GLU A 123 -10.38 1.49 18.50
CA GLU A 123 -9.05 0.99 18.15
C GLU A 123 -8.95 -0.54 18.25
N ARG A 124 -9.66 -1.16 19.19
CA ARG A 124 -9.72 -2.62 19.26
C ARG A 124 -10.46 -3.24 18.09
N ILE A 125 -11.61 -2.67 17.72
CA ILE A 125 -12.35 -3.07 16.51
C ILE A 125 -11.53 -2.79 15.25
N GLY A 126 -10.94 -1.60 15.17
CA GLY A 126 -10.08 -1.21 14.06
C GLY A 126 -8.88 -2.14 13.87
N SER A 127 -8.24 -2.56 14.96
CA SER A 127 -7.13 -3.53 14.90
C SER A 127 -7.58 -4.88 14.32
N TRP A 128 -8.75 -5.35 14.68
CA TRP A 128 -9.31 -6.59 14.14
C TRP A 128 -9.68 -6.44 12.65
N VAL A 129 -10.40 -5.37 12.28
CA VAL A 129 -10.84 -5.12 10.89
C VAL A 129 -9.64 -4.89 9.98
N LEU A 130 -8.74 -3.97 10.36
CA LEU A 130 -7.56 -3.63 9.57
C LEU A 130 -6.54 -4.78 9.53
N GLY A 131 -6.45 -5.58 10.59
CA GLY A 131 -5.63 -6.78 10.62
C GLY A 131 -6.08 -7.80 9.58
N ARG A 132 -7.38 -8.05 9.48
CA ARG A 132 -7.94 -8.95 8.45
C ARG A 132 -7.78 -8.37 7.05
N GLU A 133 -7.93 -7.07 6.91
CA GLU A 133 -7.82 -6.40 5.62
C GLU A 133 -6.38 -6.41 5.10
N ILE A 134 -5.40 -6.10 5.95
CA ILE A 134 -3.99 -6.13 5.53
C ILE A 134 -3.52 -7.54 5.16
N GLU A 135 -4.02 -8.57 5.85
CA GLU A 135 -3.75 -9.98 5.50
C GLU A 135 -4.31 -10.34 4.12
N ARG A 136 -5.53 -9.95 3.81
CA ARG A 136 -6.15 -10.17 2.49
C ARG A 136 -5.38 -9.46 1.38
N ARG A 137 -4.97 -8.23 1.65
CA ARG A 137 -4.26 -7.40 0.66
C ARG A 137 -2.85 -7.92 0.40
N ILE A 138 -2.10 -8.30 1.43
CA ILE A 138 -0.75 -8.86 1.24
C ILE A 138 -0.79 -10.23 0.56
N GLU A 139 -1.81 -11.03 0.83
CA GLU A 139 -2.05 -12.31 0.15
C GLU A 139 -2.32 -12.10 -1.35
N ALA A 140 -3.15 -11.12 -1.69
CA ALA A 140 -3.41 -10.74 -3.07
C ALA A 140 -2.14 -10.20 -3.77
N PHE A 141 -1.34 -9.42 -3.05
CA PHE A 141 -0.04 -8.94 -3.52
C PHE A 141 0.92 -10.10 -3.79
N ALA A 142 1.02 -11.07 -2.88
CA ALA A 142 1.88 -12.23 -3.07
C ALA A 142 1.48 -13.03 -4.32
N ARG A 143 0.19 -13.24 -4.52
CA ARG A 143 -0.32 -13.89 -5.75
C ARG A 143 -0.01 -13.09 -7.01
N ALA A 144 -0.12 -11.77 -6.96
CA ALA A 144 0.24 -10.91 -8.08
C ALA A 144 1.74 -10.99 -8.42
N CYS A 145 2.59 -11.12 -7.43
CA CYS A 145 4.03 -11.32 -7.62
C CYS A 145 4.36 -12.67 -8.29
N GLU A 146 3.51 -13.68 -8.13
CA GLU A 146 3.65 -14.99 -8.77
C GLU A 146 2.99 -15.06 -10.15
N ASP A 147 2.17 -14.08 -10.51
CA ASP A 147 1.53 -13.97 -11.82
C ASP A 147 2.54 -13.46 -12.86
N GLN A 148 3.06 -14.38 -13.66
CA GLN A 148 4.10 -14.10 -14.66
C GLN A 148 3.63 -13.09 -15.72
N ALA A 149 2.36 -13.14 -16.14
CA ALA A 149 1.81 -12.20 -17.11
C ALA A 149 1.73 -10.78 -16.54
N LEU A 150 1.29 -10.64 -15.30
CA LEU A 150 1.20 -9.36 -14.61
C LEU A 150 2.59 -8.75 -14.37
N VAL A 151 3.56 -9.56 -13.96
CA VAL A 151 4.95 -9.13 -13.76
C VAL A 151 5.60 -8.72 -15.08
N ALA A 152 5.35 -9.45 -16.16
CA ALA A 152 5.83 -9.10 -17.50
C ALA A 152 5.24 -7.76 -17.98
N GLU A 153 3.96 -7.51 -17.77
CA GLU A 153 3.31 -6.23 -18.09
C GLU A 153 3.91 -5.07 -17.29
N LEU A 154 4.18 -5.27 -16.01
CA LEU A 154 4.84 -4.29 -15.15
C LEU A 154 6.23 -3.92 -15.68
N ARG A 155 7.03 -4.91 -16.05
CA ARG A 155 8.38 -4.71 -16.60
C ARG A 155 8.36 -3.98 -17.94
N ALA A 156 7.41 -4.30 -18.82
CA ALA A 156 7.23 -3.61 -20.09
C ALA A 156 6.92 -2.12 -19.91
N LYS A 157 6.02 -1.78 -19.00
CA LYS A 157 5.70 -0.38 -18.66
C LYS A 157 6.90 0.38 -18.08
N GLY A 158 7.73 -0.27 -17.27
CA GLY A 158 8.94 0.33 -16.72
C GLY A 158 10.00 0.64 -17.77
N THR A 159 10.05 -0.11 -18.86
CA THR A 159 10.96 0.13 -19.99
C THR A 159 10.50 1.32 -20.81
N GLU A 160 9.22 1.46 -21.12
CA GLU A 160 8.65 2.59 -21.86
C GLU A 160 8.89 3.95 -21.20
N VAL A 161 8.94 3.99 -19.86
CA VAL A 161 9.20 5.23 -19.09
C VAL A 161 10.69 5.61 -19.13
N ARG A 162 11.61 4.66 -19.32
CA ARG A 162 13.04 4.93 -19.38
C ARG A 162 13.49 5.44 -20.75
N ASP A 163 12.73 5.15 -21.80
CA ASP A 163 13.06 5.50 -23.19
C ASP A 163 12.44 6.84 -23.64
N ARG A 164 11.79 7.58 -22.71
CA ARG A 164 11.23 8.92 -22.90
C ARG A 164 11.97 9.97 -22.08
#